data_40250beaf8882693ae4cd5f3ba486d60
#
_entry.id   40250beaf8882693ae4cd5f3ba486d60
#
_cell.length_a   1.000
_cell.length_b   1.000
_cell.length_c   1.000
_cell.angle_alpha   90.00
_cell.angle_beta   90.00
_cell.angle_gamma   90.00
#
_symmetry.space_group_name_H-M   'P 1'
#
loop_
_entity.id
_entity.type
_entity.pdbx_description
1 polymer ?
#
loop_
_entity_poly.entity_id
_entity_poly.type
_entity_poly.pdbx_seq_one_letter_code
_entity_poly.pdbx_strand_id
1 'polypeptide(L)'
;MSLQFEWDDTKAAASLKKHLVGFDEALTVFADPLARIFEDPDHSDDEPREIIIGFSAKPRLLVVGFTERSGSVRLIHARRATKAERTRHEEINKPRS
;
A
#
# COMPACT_ATOMS: atom_id res chain seq x y z
N MET A 1 -17.78 6.04 8.69
CA MET A 1 -16.85 7.13 8.36
C MET A 1 -15.94 6.70 7.23
N SER A 2 -15.78 7.57 6.27
CA SER A 2 -14.88 7.28 5.17
C SER A 2 -13.44 7.64 5.55
N LEU A 3 -12.48 6.85 5.04
CA LEU A 3 -11.07 7.17 5.19
C LEU A 3 -10.74 8.38 4.34
N GLN A 4 -9.91 9.26 4.87
CA GLN A 4 -9.36 10.38 4.11
C GLN A 4 -7.92 10.06 3.75
N PHE A 5 -7.57 10.30 2.49
CA PHE A 5 -6.23 10.06 1.99
C PHE A 5 -5.56 11.37 1.59
N GLU A 6 -4.26 11.45 1.85
CA GLU A 6 -3.47 12.58 1.43
C GLU A 6 -2.11 12.10 0.93
N TRP A 7 -1.43 12.92 0.16
CA TRP A 7 -0.08 12.62 -0.31
C TRP A 7 0.59 13.85 -0.85
N ASP A 8 1.90 13.74 -1.01
CA ASP A 8 2.73 14.75 -1.63
C ASP A 8 2.73 14.52 -3.14
N ASP A 9 2.37 15.52 -3.92
CA ASP A 9 2.27 15.40 -5.38
C ASP A 9 3.61 15.01 -6.03
N THR A 10 4.72 15.47 -5.45
CA THR A 10 6.05 15.11 -5.95
C THR A 10 6.31 13.61 -5.79
N LYS A 11 5.94 13.07 -4.64
CA LYS A 11 6.08 11.63 -4.40
C LYS A 11 5.15 10.82 -5.29
N ALA A 12 3.94 11.31 -5.51
CA ALA A 12 2.99 10.65 -6.39
C ALA A 12 3.50 10.58 -7.82
N ALA A 13 4.05 11.70 -8.32
CA ALA A 13 4.63 11.74 -9.67
C ALA A 13 5.83 10.81 -9.79
N ALA A 14 6.68 10.76 -8.77
CA ALA A 14 7.86 9.89 -8.77
C ALA A 14 7.44 8.41 -8.78
N SER A 15 6.43 8.04 -8.02
CA SER A 15 5.92 6.68 -7.98
C SER A 15 5.36 6.26 -9.34
N LEU A 16 4.60 7.14 -9.97
CA LEU A 16 4.02 6.86 -11.28
C LEU A 16 5.13 6.70 -12.33
N LYS A 17 6.14 7.56 -12.30
CA LYS A 17 7.24 7.50 -13.25
C LYS A 17 8.11 6.26 -13.05
N LYS A 18 8.44 5.95 -11.80
CA LYS A 18 9.38 4.88 -11.46
C LYS A 18 8.74 3.49 -11.47
N HIS A 19 7.52 3.40 -10.95
CA HIS A 19 6.87 2.11 -10.71
C HIS A 19 5.59 1.90 -11.53
N LEU A 20 5.16 2.91 -12.28
CA LEU A 20 3.91 2.88 -13.06
C LEU A 20 2.69 2.64 -12.18
N VAL A 21 2.75 3.13 -10.94
CA VAL A 21 1.65 3.02 -9.97
C VAL A 21 1.34 4.43 -9.48
N GLY A 22 0.12 4.90 -9.79
CA GLY A 22 -0.36 6.17 -9.27
C GLY A 22 -0.92 6.01 -7.87
N PHE A 23 -0.92 7.09 -7.10
CA PHE A 23 -1.46 7.04 -5.74
C PHE A 23 -3.00 6.95 -5.75
N ASP A 24 -3.66 7.40 -6.80
CA ASP A 24 -5.08 7.20 -6.97
C ASP A 24 -5.44 5.72 -7.10
N GLU A 25 -4.57 4.94 -7.73
CA GLU A 25 -4.73 3.50 -7.76
C GLU A 25 -4.34 2.88 -6.40
N ALA A 26 -3.25 3.37 -5.80
CA ALA A 26 -2.75 2.82 -4.54
C ALA A 26 -3.78 2.89 -3.41
N LEU A 27 -4.55 3.97 -3.34
CA LEU A 27 -5.55 4.10 -2.30
C LEU A 27 -6.66 3.03 -2.38
N THR A 28 -6.89 2.47 -3.56
CA THR A 28 -7.92 1.43 -3.74
C THR A 28 -7.55 0.11 -3.05
N VAL A 29 -6.26 -0.08 -2.74
CA VAL A 29 -5.81 -1.26 -2.00
C VAL A 29 -6.46 -1.34 -0.62
N PHE A 30 -6.76 -0.20 -0.03
CA PHE A 30 -7.38 -0.14 1.30
C PHE A 30 -8.82 -0.67 1.32
N ALA A 31 -9.43 -0.86 0.16
CA ALA A 31 -10.75 -1.45 0.04
C ALA A 31 -10.70 -2.98 -0.20
N ASP A 32 -9.52 -3.55 -0.38
CA ASP A 32 -9.37 -4.98 -0.59
C ASP A 32 -9.55 -5.72 0.74
N PRO A 33 -10.58 -6.57 0.88
CA PRO A 33 -10.81 -7.28 2.14
C PRO A 33 -9.71 -8.30 2.48
N LEU A 34 -8.87 -8.68 1.52
CA LEU A 34 -7.77 -9.60 1.74
C LEU A 34 -6.43 -8.90 1.92
N ALA A 35 -6.41 -7.57 1.95
CA ALA A 35 -5.18 -6.82 2.17
C ALA A 35 -4.62 -7.09 3.56
N ARG A 36 -3.30 -7.07 3.66
CA ARG A 36 -2.58 -7.30 4.92
C ARG A 36 -1.71 -6.09 5.24
N ILE A 37 -1.66 -5.72 6.50
CA ILE A 37 -0.87 -4.58 6.96
C ILE A 37 0.27 -5.07 7.83
N PHE A 38 1.46 -4.52 7.59
CA PHE A 38 2.68 -4.84 8.31
C PHE A 38 3.39 -3.55 8.70
N GLU A 39 4.19 -3.60 9.78
CA GLU A 39 5.06 -2.49 10.08
C GLU A 39 6.17 -2.40 9.04
N ASP A 40 6.51 -1.18 8.65
CA ASP A 40 7.64 -0.97 7.73
C ASP A 40 8.94 -1.03 8.53
N PRO A 41 9.81 -2.03 8.29
CA PRO A 41 11.05 -2.14 9.05
C PRO A 41 12.05 -1.03 8.78
N ASP A 42 11.88 -0.31 7.66
CA ASP A 42 12.78 0.78 7.27
C ASP A 42 12.23 2.15 7.65
N HIS A 43 11.24 2.20 8.54
CA HIS A 43 10.66 3.48 8.92
C HIS A 43 11.67 4.34 9.70
N SER A 44 11.51 5.65 9.59
CA SER A 44 12.29 6.59 10.38
C SER A 44 11.70 6.70 11.78
N ASP A 45 12.51 7.13 12.74
CA ASP A 45 12.08 7.24 14.13
C ASP A 45 11.03 8.33 14.37
N ASP A 46 10.87 9.23 13.41
CA ASP A 46 9.99 10.38 13.57
C ASP A 46 8.52 10.02 13.48
N GLU A 47 8.20 8.96 12.75
CA GLU A 47 6.82 8.68 12.41
C GLU A 47 6.63 7.21 12.08
N PRO A 48 5.68 6.53 12.73
CA PRO A 48 5.44 5.12 12.43
C PRO A 48 4.94 4.96 11.00
N ARG A 49 5.58 4.09 10.25
CA ARG A 49 5.17 3.75 8.88
C ARG A 49 4.69 2.33 8.82
N GLU A 50 3.71 2.12 7.99
CA GLU A 50 3.15 0.80 7.77
C GLU A 50 3.13 0.51 6.28
N ILE A 51 3.00 -0.77 5.96
CA ILE A 51 2.89 -1.24 4.58
C ILE A 51 1.59 -2.01 4.48
N ILE A 52 0.80 -1.71 3.46
CA ILE A 52 -0.35 -2.53 3.11
C ILE A 52 -0.08 -3.23 1.78
N ILE A 53 -0.35 -4.53 1.75
CA ILE A 53 -0.23 -5.34 0.53
C ILE A 53 -1.61 -5.85 0.18
N GLY A 54 -2.05 -5.56 -1.03
CA GLY A 54 -3.37 -5.98 -1.48
C GLY A 54 -3.58 -5.66 -2.95
N PHE A 55 -4.73 -6.05 -3.47
CA PHE A 55 -5.10 -5.81 -4.85
C PHE A 55 -5.73 -4.44 -5.02
N SER A 56 -5.26 -3.72 -6.04
CA SER A 56 -5.86 -2.45 -6.42
C SER A 56 -7.09 -2.68 -7.30
N ALA A 57 -7.80 -1.59 -7.63
CA ALA A 57 -8.94 -1.65 -8.53
C ALA A 57 -8.57 -2.12 -9.95
N LYS A 58 -7.30 -2.04 -10.34
CA LYS A 58 -6.81 -2.57 -11.62
C LYS A 58 -6.38 -4.02 -11.51
N PRO A 59 -6.89 -4.79 -10.62
CA PRO A 59 -6.49 -6.03 -9.96
C PRO A 59 -4.99 -6.35 -10.09
N ARG A 60 -4.16 -5.42 -9.62
CA ARG A 60 -2.71 -5.62 -9.50
C ARG A 60 -2.34 -5.69 -8.03
N LEU A 61 -1.48 -6.61 -7.67
CA LEU A 61 -1.02 -6.69 -6.27
C LEU A 61 0.02 -5.62 -6.02
N LEU A 62 -0.30 -4.71 -5.11
CA LEU A 62 0.54 -3.55 -4.81
C LEU A 62 1.05 -3.60 -3.37
N VAL A 63 2.21 -2.97 -3.17
CA VAL A 63 2.79 -2.70 -1.86
C VAL A 63 2.75 -1.19 -1.68
N VAL A 64 2.03 -0.73 -0.66
CA VAL A 64 1.79 0.70 -0.44
C VAL A 64 2.28 1.07 0.95
N GLY A 65 3.23 2.00 1.00
CA GLY A 65 3.71 2.55 2.28
C GLY A 65 2.85 3.73 2.69
N PHE A 66 2.50 3.78 3.95
CA PHE A 66 1.63 4.85 4.45
C PHE A 66 1.88 5.11 5.93
N THR A 67 1.35 6.21 6.40
CA THR A 67 1.31 6.53 7.83
C THR A 67 -0.05 7.14 8.14
N GLU A 68 -0.52 6.95 9.37
CA GLU A 68 -1.77 7.57 9.81
C GLU A 68 -1.47 8.86 10.56
N ARG A 69 -2.23 9.90 10.25
CA ARG A 69 -2.13 11.19 10.91
C ARG A 69 -3.51 11.75 11.17
N SER A 70 -3.90 11.88 12.44
CA SER A 70 -5.13 12.58 12.82
C SER A 70 -6.35 12.17 12.01
N GLY A 71 -6.52 10.86 11.80
CA GLY A 71 -7.68 10.33 11.07
C GLY A 71 -7.51 10.29 9.56
N SER A 72 -6.36 10.70 9.04
CA SER A 72 -6.05 10.61 7.63
C SER A 72 -4.95 9.59 7.38
N VAL A 73 -4.98 8.98 6.20
CA VAL A 73 -3.94 8.06 5.74
C VAL A 73 -3.07 8.82 4.74
N ARG A 74 -1.79 8.97 5.07
CA ARG A 74 -0.85 9.62 4.17
C ARG A 74 -0.06 8.59 3.41
N LEU A 75 -0.25 8.56 2.08
CA LEU A 75 0.49 7.65 1.21
C LEU A 75 1.92 8.16 1.01
N ILE A 76 2.88 7.26 1.08
CA ILE A 76 4.30 7.60 1.01
C ILE A 76 4.94 7.05 -0.26
N HIS A 77 4.68 5.79 -0.58
CA HIS A 77 5.18 5.17 -1.80
C HIS A 77 4.23 4.04 -2.21
N ALA A 78 4.33 3.64 -3.47
CA ALA A 78 3.54 2.54 -3.98
C ALA A 78 4.32 1.87 -5.11
N ARG A 79 4.27 0.54 -5.15
CA ARG A 79 4.91 -0.24 -6.20
C ARG A 79 4.18 -1.56 -6.38
N ARG A 80 4.47 -2.24 -7.45
CA ARG A 80 3.93 -3.58 -7.65
C ARG A 80 4.68 -4.57 -6.76
N ALA A 81 3.97 -5.58 -6.30
CA ALA A 81 4.56 -6.63 -5.50
C ALA A 81 5.56 -7.44 -6.33
N THR A 82 6.63 -7.90 -5.67
CA THR A 82 7.56 -8.84 -6.28
C THR A 82 6.91 -10.23 -6.34
N LYS A 83 7.52 -11.13 -7.08
CA LYS A 83 7.04 -12.51 -7.16
C LYS A 83 7.02 -13.17 -5.77
N ALA A 84 8.06 -12.94 -4.98
CA ALA A 84 8.14 -13.50 -3.63
C ALA A 84 7.03 -12.95 -2.73
N GLU A 85 6.77 -11.65 -2.83
CA GLU A 85 5.69 -11.03 -2.07
C GLU A 85 4.33 -11.55 -2.48
N ARG A 86 4.12 -11.75 -3.77
CA ARG A 86 2.87 -12.32 -4.29
C ARG A 86 2.66 -13.73 -3.78
N THR A 87 3.69 -14.56 -3.82
CA THR A 87 3.60 -15.94 -3.33
C THR A 87 3.23 -15.97 -1.85
N ARG A 88 3.89 -15.12 -1.05
CA ARG A 88 3.61 -15.06 0.38
C ARG A 88 2.18 -14.58 0.65
N HIS A 89 1.72 -13.58 -0.09
CA HIS A 89 0.37 -13.06 0.06
C HIS A 89 -0.68 -14.14 -0.27
N GLU A 90 -0.45 -14.90 -1.32
CA GLU A 90 -1.34 -15.99 -1.73
C GLU A 90 -1.40 -17.07 -0.65
N GLU A 91 -0.26 -17.41 -0.04
CA GLU A 91 -0.21 -18.41 1.02
C GLU A 91 -0.96 -17.96 2.27
N ILE A 92 -0.78 -16.70 2.68
CA ILE A 92 -1.46 -16.14 3.86
C ILE A 92 -2.97 -16.18 3.66
N ASN A 93 -3.43 -15.94 2.45
CA ASN A 93 -4.86 -15.85 2.14
C ASN A 93 -5.44 -17.16 1.59
N LYS A 94 -4.65 -18.22 1.56
CA LYS A 94 -5.10 -19.51 1.05
C LYS A 94 -6.16 -20.11 1.95
N PRO A 95 -7.29 -20.54 1.40
CA PRO A 95 -8.33 -21.18 2.22
C PRO A 95 -7.79 -22.45 2.87
N ARG A 96 -8.15 -22.66 4.12
CA ARG A 96 -7.84 -23.92 4.78
C ARG A 96 -8.79 -25.00 4.26
N SER A 97 -8.23 -26.06 3.81
CA SER A 97 -9.02 -27.23 3.41
C SER A 97 -9.23 -28.16 4.58
#